data_642a5156af858a45e72d3c12f0d987ee
#
_entry.id   642a5156af858a45e72d3c12f0d987ee
#
_cell.length_a   1.000
_cell.length_b   1.000
_cell.length_c   1.000
_cell.angle_alpha   90.00
_cell.angle_beta   90.00
_cell.angle_gamma   90.00
#
_symmetry.space_group_name_H-M   'P 1'
#
loop_
_entity.id
_entity.type
_entity.pdbx_description
1 polymer ?
#
loop_
_entity_poly.entity_id
_entity_poly.type
_entity_poly.pdbx_seq_one_letter_code
_entity_poly.pdbx_strand_id
1 'polypeptide(L)'
;MIVESIGDVIYLSGDMVSNQWRGIRTAAGLILKRHPHGVIVDCGGLVACNEEGAETFYDMMHFIERKKARIIVANLSKVIKEALAHVPEVRSRLAVAATVEDARRSLDLTHNSLVDQGADRRSSGLLILALSGGRADGHAIAVAVAMAQLRSLKVIALFPILVPQSLPMDTPMSDAEAHADSSLKIAHEAFKSKQVPVNLTIQRARNLASAVDSVAKEMDERTAIIALPDDDPRTGEPIKTASSLLQKIGSEVILVRPPKDA
;
A
#
# COMPACT_ATOMS: atom_id res chain seq x y z
N MET A 1 29.94 13.76 4.05
CA MET A 1 28.86 12.96 3.41
C MET A 1 28.79 13.25 1.93
N ILE A 2 28.59 12.24 1.09
CA ILE A 2 28.38 12.37 -0.35
C ILE A 2 26.92 11.99 -0.65
N VAL A 3 26.29 12.74 -1.55
CA VAL A 3 24.90 12.52 -1.99
C VAL A 3 24.89 12.33 -3.50
N GLU A 4 24.45 11.19 -3.94
CA GLU A 4 24.27 10.89 -5.37
C GLU A 4 22.80 10.56 -5.63
N SER A 5 22.30 10.87 -6.83
CA SER A 5 20.93 10.52 -7.21
C SER A 5 20.91 9.82 -8.56
N ILE A 6 20.37 8.60 -8.59
CA ILE A 6 20.26 7.80 -9.80
C ILE A 6 18.83 7.25 -9.87
N GLY A 7 18.11 7.66 -10.92
CA GLY A 7 16.70 7.26 -11.09
C GLY A 7 15.80 7.77 -9.96
N ASP A 8 15.21 6.85 -9.22
CA ASP A 8 14.31 7.06 -8.07
C ASP A 8 15.03 6.97 -6.71
N VAL A 9 16.36 6.79 -6.71
CA VAL A 9 17.17 6.53 -5.51
C VAL A 9 18.12 7.68 -5.20
N ILE A 10 18.17 8.06 -3.91
CA ILE A 10 19.22 8.92 -3.35
C ILE A 10 20.19 8.02 -2.58
N TYR A 11 21.44 7.98 -3.00
CA TYR A 11 22.52 7.26 -2.34
C TYR A 11 23.24 8.17 -1.37
N LEU A 12 23.32 7.76 -0.11
CA LEU A 12 24.02 8.46 0.94
C LEU A 12 25.26 7.68 1.37
N SER A 13 26.42 8.33 1.39
CA SER A 13 27.67 7.68 1.81
C SER A 13 28.54 8.60 2.68
N GLY A 14 29.38 7.96 3.54
CA GLY A 14 30.26 8.64 4.50
C GLY A 14 29.56 8.93 5.83
N ASP A 15 29.99 9.96 6.53
CA ASP A 15 29.53 10.31 7.87
C ASP A 15 28.41 11.36 7.83
N MET A 16 27.31 11.08 8.52
CA MET A 16 26.19 12.00 8.70
C MET A 16 26.14 12.47 10.17
N VAL A 17 27.02 13.41 10.51
CA VAL A 17 27.20 13.92 11.88
C VAL A 17 26.58 15.31 12.09
N SER A 18 25.87 15.83 11.13
CA SER A 18 25.08 17.07 11.19
C SER A 18 23.90 16.98 10.25
N ASN A 19 22.89 17.85 10.43
CA ASN A 19 21.74 17.90 9.54
C ASN A 19 22.14 18.34 8.11
N GLN A 20 22.01 17.41 7.17
CA GLN A 20 22.40 17.56 5.76
C GLN A 20 21.22 17.82 4.83
N TRP A 21 20.03 18.05 5.37
CA TRP A 21 18.82 18.21 4.58
C TRP A 21 18.93 19.24 3.45
N ARG A 22 19.61 20.37 3.70
CA ARG A 22 19.79 21.41 2.67
C ARG A 22 20.46 20.88 1.41
N GLY A 23 21.45 20.00 1.56
CA GLY A 23 22.14 19.35 0.42
C GLY A 23 21.28 18.31 -0.31
N ILE A 24 20.45 17.58 0.42
CA ILE A 24 19.63 16.49 -0.13
C ILE A 24 18.34 17.02 -0.78
N ARG A 25 17.79 18.13 -0.30
CA ARG A 25 16.50 18.69 -0.71
C ARG A 25 16.34 18.88 -2.21
N THR A 26 17.40 19.34 -2.88
CA THR A 26 17.36 19.56 -4.32
C THR A 26 17.24 18.23 -5.07
N ALA A 27 18.03 17.23 -4.68
CA ALA A 27 17.97 15.89 -5.26
C ALA A 27 16.59 15.26 -5.07
N ALA A 28 16.05 15.29 -3.83
CA ALA A 28 14.70 14.80 -3.54
C ALA A 28 13.62 15.53 -4.38
N GLY A 29 13.74 16.85 -4.53
CA GLY A 29 12.80 17.63 -5.34
C GLY A 29 12.87 17.30 -6.84
N LEU A 30 14.05 16.98 -7.37
CA LEU A 30 14.21 16.57 -8.77
C LEU A 30 13.68 15.16 -9.01
N ILE A 31 13.91 14.24 -8.09
CA ILE A 31 13.37 12.88 -8.16
C ILE A 31 11.84 12.94 -8.14
N LEU A 32 11.22 13.68 -7.21
CA LEU A 32 9.77 13.79 -7.10
C LEU A 32 9.08 14.40 -8.33
N LYS A 33 9.79 15.16 -9.15
CA LYS A 33 9.26 15.64 -10.45
C LYS A 33 9.14 14.50 -11.47
N ARG A 34 9.99 13.48 -11.41
CA ARG A 34 10.03 12.34 -12.34
C ARG A 34 9.32 11.12 -11.76
N HIS A 35 9.39 10.96 -10.45
CA HIS A 35 8.83 9.86 -9.66
C HIS A 35 7.92 10.44 -8.56
N PRO A 36 6.71 10.94 -8.91
CA PRO A 36 5.86 11.69 -7.97
C PRO A 36 5.34 10.85 -6.80
N HIS A 37 5.48 9.53 -6.87
CA HIS A 37 4.93 8.58 -5.90
C HIS A 37 5.85 8.33 -4.71
N GLY A 38 7.15 8.53 -4.89
CA GLY A 38 8.08 8.32 -3.80
C GLY A 38 9.54 8.46 -4.14
N VAL A 39 10.34 8.40 -3.10
CA VAL A 39 11.80 8.46 -3.14
C VAL A 39 12.36 7.32 -2.29
N ILE A 40 13.34 6.62 -2.84
CA ILE A 40 14.12 5.64 -2.10
C ILE A 40 15.41 6.31 -1.63
N VAL A 41 15.80 6.06 -0.39
CA VAL A 41 17.06 6.54 0.17
C VAL A 41 17.91 5.34 0.55
N ASP A 42 18.99 5.15 -0.17
CA ASP A 42 19.97 4.08 0.12
C ASP A 42 21.01 4.59 1.11
N CYS A 43 21.05 3.95 2.26
CA CYS A 43 21.98 4.25 3.35
C CYS A 43 23.11 3.23 3.47
N GLY A 44 23.28 2.34 2.51
CA GLY A 44 24.32 1.30 2.54
C GLY A 44 25.75 1.84 2.58
N GLY A 45 25.96 3.07 2.09
CA GLY A 45 27.23 3.77 2.14
C GLY A 45 27.48 4.62 3.39
N LEU A 46 26.49 4.75 4.30
CA LEU A 46 26.66 5.51 5.54
C LEU A 46 27.49 4.73 6.57
N VAL A 47 28.55 5.35 7.06
CA VAL A 47 29.46 4.77 8.04
C VAL A 47 29.06 5.18 9.45
N ALA A 48 28.70 6.43 9.68
CA ALA A 48 28.30 6.97 10.97
C ALA A 48 27.09 7.90 10.85
N CYS A 49 26.29 7.93 11.91
CA CYS A 49 25.17 8.87 12.07
C CYS A 49 25.03 9.16 13.56
N ASN A 50 24.92 10.44 13.92
CA ASN A 50 24.56 10.86 15.26
C ASN A 50 23.12 11.40 15.30
N GLU A 51 22.66 11.89 16.45
CA GLU A 51 21.31 12.41 16.64
C GLU A 51 21.03 13.60 15.71
N GLU A 52 21.97 14.54 15.58
CA GLU A 52 21.84 15.70 14.69
C GLU A 52 21.79 15.27 13.21
N GLY A 53 22.56 14.25 12.81
CA GLY A 53 22.49 13.64 11.50
C GLY A 53 21.14 12.96 11.25
N ALA A 54 20.56 12.33 12.27
CA ALA A 54 19.25 11.67 12.18
C ALA A 54 18.09 12.65 11.93
N GLU A 55 18.21 13.92 12.33
CA GLU A 55 17.24 14.97 11.98
C GLU A 55 17.13 15.21 10.48
N THR A 56 18.14 14.85 9.70
CA THR A 56 18.07 14.88 8.23
C THR A 56 16.92 14.02 7.72
N PHE A 57 16.72 12.85 8.31
CA PHE A 57 15.62 11.94 7.91
C PHE A 57 14.26 12.49 8.32
N TYR A 58 14.17 13.17 9.45
CA TYR A 58 12.97 13.87 9.89
C TYR A 58 12.55 14.94 8.86
N ASP A 59 13.45 15.84 8.51
CA ASP A 59 13.18 16.90 7.55
C ASP A 59 12.84 16.35 6.15
N MET A 60 13.55 15.30 5.72
CA MET A 60 13.32 14.64 4.45
C MET A 60 11.93 13.98 4.40
N MET A 61 11.55 13.25 5.45
CA MET A 61 10.24 12.62 5.59
C MET A 61 9.13 13.67 5.48
N HIS A 62 9.20 14.74 6.25
CA HIS A 62 8.20 15.80 6.23
C HIS A 62 8.11 16.52 4.88
N PHE A 63 9.22 16.73 4.19
CA PHE A 63 9.20 17.35 2.87
C PHE A 63 8.51 16.45 1.83
N ILE A 64 8.82 15.16 1.84
CA ILE A 64 8.28 14.19 0.88
C ILE A 64 6.79 13.97 1.13
N GLU A 65 6.37 13.81 2.39
CA GLU A 65 4.96 13.67 2.78
C GLU A 65 4.11 14.88 2.39
N ARG A 66 4.63 16.10 2.56
CA ARG A 66 3.93 17.32 2.09
C ARG A 66 3.71 17.34 0.58
N LYS A 67 4.48 16.57 -0.19
CA LYS A 67 4.27 16.35 -1.63
C LYS A 67 3.34 15.20 -1.92
N LYS A 68 2.70 14.60 -0.90
CA LYS A 68 1.84 13.41 -1.00
C LYS A 68 2.58 12.20 -1.60
N ALA A 69 3.89 12.13 -1.40
CA ALA A 69 4.78 11.08 -1.85
C ALA A 69 5.27 10.25 -0.65
N ARG A 70 5.82 9.08 -0.93
CA ARG A 70 6.35 8.16 0.09
C ARG A 70 7.87 8.24 0.13
N ILE A 71 8.44 8.00 1.30
CA ILE A 71 9.87 7.79 1.50
C ILE A 71 10.09 6.39 2.04
N ILE A 72 11.04 5.65 1.45
CA ILE A 72 11.48 4.36 1.96
C ILE A 72 13.01 4.39 2.05
N VAL A 73 13.52 4.03 3.21
CA VAL A 73 14.97 3.97 3.45
C VAL A 73 15.43 2.52 3.35
N ALA A 74 16.45 2.27 2.55
CA ALA A 74 17.00 0.94 2.32
C ALA A 74 18.42 0.79 2.89
N ASN A 75 18.85 -0.44 3.10
CA ASN A 75 20.21 -0.82 3.49
C ASN A 75 20.71 -0.15 4.77
N LEU A 76 19.82 0.04 5.77
CA LEU A 76 20.20 0.61 7.06
C LEU A 76 21.09 -0.36 7.86
N SER A 77 22.30 0.06 8.20
CA SER A 77 23.15 -0.64 9.17
C SER A 77 22.57 -0.56 10.58
N LYS A 78 23.04 -1.43 11.49
CA LYS A 78 22.62 -1.42 12.88
C LYS A 78 22.93 -0.08 13.57
N VAL A 79 24.11 0.48 13.32
CA VAL A 79 24.55 1.76 13.88
C VAL A 79 23.61 2.90 13.48
N ILE A 80 23.23 2.95 12.19
CA ILE A 80 22.34 3.98 11.70
C ILE A 80 20.93 3.80 12.29
N LYS A 81 20.43 2.57 12.40
CA LYS A 81 19.13 2.28 13.05
C LYS A 81 19.09 2.75 14.49
N GLU A 82 20.18 2.56 15.24
CA GLU A 82 20.30 3.01 16.61
C GLU A 82 20.25 4.55 16.70
N ALA A 83 20.97 5.26 15.82
CA ALA A 83 20.92 6.71 15.75
C ALA A 83 19.51 7.24 15.42
N LEU A 84 18.82 6.63 14.44
CA LEU A 84 17.45 7.00 14.07
C LEU A 84 16.43 6.73 15.18
N ALA A 85 16.71 5.78 16.07
CA ALA A 85 15.83 5.45 17.20
C ALA A 85 15.75 6.59 18.25
N HIS A 86 16.72 7.50 18.26
CA HIS A 86 16.72 8.67 19.15
C HIS A 86 15.77 9.79 18.69
N VAL A 87 15.31 9.76 17.42
CA VAL A 87 14.30 10.69 16.89
C VAL A 87 12.94 9.98 16.87
N PRO A 88 12.01 10.26 17.82
CA PRO A 88 10.79 9.46 18.01
C PRO A 88 9.89 9.39 16.76
N GLU A 89 9.74 10.49 16.01
CA GLU A 89 8.93 10.51 14.83
C GLU A 89 9.55 9.70 13.69
N VAL A 90 10.86 9.77 13.50
CA VAL A 90 11.58 8.96 12.50
C VAL A 90 11.43 7.48 12.83
N ARG A 91 11.63 7.11 14.11
CA ARG A 91 11.48 5.72 14.57
C ARG A 91 10.10 5.14 14.30
N SER A 92 9.05 5.94 14.47
CA SER A 92 7.65 5.46 14.38
C SER A 92 7.07 5.51 12.99
N ARG A 93 7.60 6.35 12.09
CA ARG A 93 6.97 6.66 10.80
C ARG A 93 7.84 6.34 9.58
N LEU A 94 9.17 6.30 9.73
CA LEU A 94 10.06 6.05 8.60
C LEU A 94 9.96 4.60 8.15
N ALA A 95 9.56 4.39 6.90
CA ALA A 95 9.52 3.07 6.29
C ALA A 95 10.94 2.59 5.95
N VAL A 96 11.27 1.36 6.35
CA VAL A 96 12.59 0.76 6.15
C VAL A 96 12.46 -0.53 5.34
N ALA A 97 13.29 -0.67 4.30
CA ALA A 97 13.42 -1.88 3.50
C ALA A 97 14.79 -2.53 3.72
N ALA A 98 14.88 -3.82 3.46
CA ALA A 98 16.16 -4.54 3.53
C ALA A 98 17.06 -4.15 2.36
N THR A 99 16.51 -4.00 1.16
CA THR A 99 17.23 -3.66 -0.07
C THR A 99 16.52 -2.54 -0.84
N VAL A 100 17.24 -1.95 -1.81
CA VAL A 100 16.66 -0.97 -2.76
C VAL A 100 15.56 -1.61 -3.60
N GLU A 101 15.71 -2.87 -3.99
CA GLU A 101 14.75 -3.62 -4.78
C GLU A 101 13.43 -3.83 -4.02
N ASP A 102 13.52 -4.16 -2.72
CA ASP A 102 12.33 -4.30 -1.87
C ASP A 102 11.62 -2.95 -1.70
N ALA A 103 12.39 -1.86 -1.54
CA ALA A 103 11.85 -0.52 -1.47
C ALA A 103 11.12 -0.14 -2.76
N ARG A 104 11.73 -0.41 -3.92
CA ARG A 104 11.15 -0.12 -5.24
C ARG A 104 9.88 -0.93 -5.46
N ARG A 105 9.91 -2.23 -5.18
CA ARG A 105 8.72 -3.08 -5.26
C ARG A 105 7.58 -2.54 -4.40
N SER A 106 7.88 -2.08 -3.19
CA SER A 106 6.87 -1.49 -2.30
C SER A 106 6.30 -0.18 -2.83
N LEU A 107 7.09 0.66 -3.49
CA LEU A 107 6.61 1.87 -4.16
C LEU A 107 5.76 1.52 -5.39
N ASP A 108 6.20 0.61 -6.23
CA ASP A 108 5.53 0.21 -7.47
C ASP A 108 4.19 -0.48 -7.20
N LEU A 109 4.12 -1.38 -6.21
CA LEU A 109 2.88 -2.10 -5.87
C LEU A 109 1.79 -1.19 -5.30
N THR A 110 2.18 -0.16 -4.56
CA THR A 110 1.20 0.85 -4.11
C THR A 110 0.79 1.80 -5.23
N HIS A 111 1.49 1.76 -6.35
CA HIS A 111 1.29 2.66 -7.47
C HIS A 111 0.64 2.01 -8.68
N ASN A 112 0.64 0.68 -8.78
CA ASN A 112 -0.10 -0.06 -9.80
C ASN A 112 -1.62 -0.09 -9.52
N SER A 113 -2.17 1.08 -9.19
CA SER A 113 -3.52 1.41 -9.62
C SER A 113 -3.42 1.53 -11.14
N LEU A 114 -3.56 0.43 -11.86
CA LEU A 114 -3.73 0.45 -13.30
C LEU A 114 -5.05 1.17 -13.58
N VAL A 115 -4.97 2.50 -13.62
CA VAL A 115 -6.04 3.35 -14.11
C VAL A 115 -6.10 3.12 -15.60
N ASP A 116 -6.91 2.17 -16.02
CA ASP A 116 -7.36 2.12 -17.40
C ASP A 116 -8.33 3.31 -17.62
N GLN A 117 -7.77 4.44 -18.07
CA GLN A 117 -8.53 5.66 -18.41
C GLN A 117 -9.24 5.44 -19.76
N GLY A 118 -10.20 4.54 -19.78
CA GLY A 118 -10.90 4.24 -21.03
C GLY A 118 -12.28 3.63 -20.85
N ALA A 119 -13.08 4.05 -19.88
CA ALA A 119 -14.46 3.57 -19.79
C ALA A 119 -15.45 4.71 -19.55
N ASP A 120 -16.24 4.85 -20.53
CA ASP A 120 -17.45 5.64 -20.74
C ASP A 120 -18.25 6.05 -19.47
N ARG A 121 -18.71 7.31 -19.47
CA ARG A 121 -19.46 8.03 -18.40
C ARG A 121 -20.89 7.51 -18.14
N ARG A 122 -21.21 6.24 -18.37
CA ARG A 122 -22.57 5.70 -18.25
C ARG A 122 -22.79 4.71 -17.09
N SER A 123 -21.77 4.45 -16.24
CA SER A 123 -21.96 3.56 -15.09
C SER A 123 -22.52 4.34 -13.90
N SER A 124 -23.68 3.95 -13.41
CA SER A 124 -24.42 4.61 -12.33
C SER A 124 -24.03 4.12 -10.92
N GLY A 125 -22.91 3.43 -10.73
CA GLY A 125 -22.51 2.96 -9.41
C GLY A 125 -21.10 2.38 -9.35
N LEU A 126 -20.59 2.19 -8.13
CA LEU A 126 -19.29 1.61 -7.85
C LEU A 126 -19.43 0.25 -7.16
N LEU A 127 -18.75 -0.76 -7.66
CA LEU A 127 -18.56 -2.05 -7.03
C LEU A 127 -17.14 -2.17 -6.49
N ILE A 128 -16.98 -2.34 -5.20
CA ILE A 128 -15.70 -2.59 -4.55
C ILE A 128 -15.61 -4.08 -4.26
N LEU A 129 -14.61 -4.75 -4.82
CA LEU A 129 -14.30 -6.14 -4.53
C LEU A 129 -13.07 -6.20 -3.65
N ALA A 130 -13.23 -6.49 -2.35
CA ALA A 130 -12.12 -6.69 -1.44
C ALA A 130 -11.73 -8.17 -1.38
N LEU A 131 -10.50 -8.46 -1.79
CA LEU A 131 -9.91 -9.80 -1.80
C LEU A 131 -9.20 -10.07 -0.47
N SER A 132 -9.10 -11.33 -0.09
CA SER A 132 -8.45 -11.78 1.14
C SER A 132 -7.15 -12.57 0.89
N GLY A 133 -6.92 -13.01 -0.34
CA GLY A 133 -5.88 -13.97 -0.69
C GLY A 133 -6.25 -15.41 -0.37
N GLY A 134 -7.48 -15.67 0.08
CA GLY A 134 -7.95 -16.98 0.50
C GLY A 134 -8.89 -17.66 -0.49
N ARG A 135 -9.45 -18.83 -0.07
CA ARG A 135 -10.34 -19.65 -0.90
C ARG A 135 -11.66 -18.94 -1.28
N ALA A 136 -12.07 -17.92 -0.54
CA ALA A 136 -13.28 -17.14 -0.84
C ALA A 136 -13.13 -16.25 -2.08
N ASP A 137 -11.92 -15.88 -2.47
CA ASP A 137 -11.65 -14.91 -3.54
C ASP A 137 -12.26 -15.33 -4.87
N GLY A 138 -12.14 -16.60 -5.25
CA GLY A 138 -12.72 -17.11 -6.49
C GLY A 138 -14.25 -16.91 -6.58
N HIS A 139 -14.95 -17.14 -5.48
CA HIS A 139 -16.40 -16.92 -5.41
C HIS A 139 -16.75 -15.44 -5.40
N ALA A 140 -16.00 -14.63 -4.65
CA ALA A 140 -16.19 -13.19 -4.59
C ALA A 140 -15.98 -12.54 -5.98
N ILE A 141 -14.95 -12.95 -6.71
CA ILE A 141 -14.70 -12.52 -8.09
C ILE A 141 -15.87 -12.90 -9.01
N ALA A 142 -16.36 -14.14 -8.92
CA ALA A 142 -17.48 -14.59 -9.76
C ALA A 142 -18.76 -13.77 -9.49
N VAL A 143 -19.08 -13.49 -8.22
CA VAL A 143 -20.22 -12.63 -7.84
C VAL A 143 -20.03 -11.21 -8.34
N ALA A 144 -18.82 -10.65 -8.19
CA ALA A 144 -18.50 -9.30 -8.61
C ALA A 144 -18.63 -9.13 -10.13
N VAL A 145 -18.12 -10.10 -10.91
CA VAL A 145 -18.24 -10.10 -12.37
C VAL A 145 -19.72 -10.13 -12.79
N ALA A 146 -20.53 -11.04 -12.20
CA ALA A 146 -21.94 -11.15 -12.51
C ALA A 146 -22.72 -9.85 -12.20
N MET A 147 -22.48 -9.25 -11.05
CA MET A 147 -23.11 -7.99 -10.66
C MET A 147 -22.69 -6.83 -11.54
N ALA A 148 -21.40 -6.72 -11.87
CA ALA A 148 -20.88 -5.69 -12.73
C ALA A 148 -21.51 -5.74 -14.14
N GLN A 149 -21.68 -6.93 -14.69
CA GLN A 149 -22.36 -7.13 -16.00
C GLN A 149 -23.85 -6.75 -15.92
N LEU A 150 -24.55 -7.18 -14.88
CA LEU A 150 -26.01 -6.95 -14.72
C LEU A 150 -26.35 -5.47 -14.49
N ARG A 151 -25.53 -4.76 -13.74
CA ARG A 151 -25.82 -3.38 -13.30
C ARG A 151 -24.94 -2.32 -14.02
N SER A 152 -24.07 -2.72 -14.92
CA SER A 152 -23.10 -1.84 -15.61
C SER A 152 -22.29 -1.00 -14.61
N LEU A 153 -21.76 -1.63 -13.55
CA LEU A 153 -21.02 -0.97 -12.50
C LEU A 153 -19.54 -0.80 -12.87
N LYS A 154 -18.92 0.26 -12.39
CA LYS A 154 -17.45 0.36 -12.32
C LYS A 154 -16.95 -0.56 -11.22
N VAL A 155 -15.85 -1.27 -11.47
CA VAL A 155 -15.30 -2.21 -10.49
C VAL A 155 -13.92 -1.74 -10.03
N ILE A 156 -13.72 -1.76 -8.72
CA ILE A 156 -12.40 -1.65 -8.10
C ILE A 156 -12.12 -2.95 -7.36
N ALA A 157 -11.12 -3.71 -7.81
CA ALA A 157 -10.61 -4.86 -7.08
C ALA A 157 -9.51 -4.40 -6.13
N LEU A 158 -9.77 -4.54 -4.85
CA LEU A 158 -8.94 -4.07 -3.75
C LEU A 158 -8.28 -5.26 -3.03
N PHE A 159 -6.98 -5.22 -2.84
CA PHE A 159 -6.29 -6.10 -1.90
C PHE A 159 -5.81 -5.30 -0.69
N PRO A 160 -6.33 -5.57 0.52
CA PRO A 160 -5.91 -4.88 1.74
C PRO A 160 -4.64 -5.51 2.31
N ILE A 161 -3.56 -4.74 2.42
CA ILE A 161 -2.39 -5.12 3.21
C ILE A 161 -2.61 -4.60 4.64
N LEU A 162 -2.84 -5.53 5.57
CA LEU A 162 -3.08 -5.20 6.97
C LEU A 162 -1.77 -5.01 7.71
N VAL A 163 -1.42 -3.75 7.98
CA VAL A 163 -0.17 -3.39 8.66
C VAL A 163 -0.35 -3.46 10.18
N PRO A 164 0.45 -4.25 10.92
CA PRO A 164 0.41 -4.30 12.37
C PRO A 164 0.59 -2.92 13.01
N GLN A 165 -0.03 -2.69 14.18
CA GLN A 165 0.08 -1.39 14.87
C GLN A 165 1.51 -1.06 15.30
N SER A 166 2.34 -2.06 15.49
CA SER A 166 3.77 -1.91 15.83
C SER A 166 4.66 -1.42 14.70
N LEU A 167 4.15 -1.38 13.45
CA LEU A 167 4.92 -0.98 12.27
C LEU A 167 4.36 0.30 11.67
N PRO A 168 5.21 1.17 11.08
CA PRO A 168 4.76 2.27 10.23
C PRO A 168 3.89 1.77 9.06
N MET A 169 2.92 2.59 8.63
CA MET A 169 1.99 2.21 7.55
C MET A 169 2.69 1.90 6.24
N ASP A 170 3.81 2.55 5.98
CA ASP A 170 4.57 2.42 4.74
C ASP A 170 5.68 1.36 4.80
N THR A 171 5.77 0.59 5.89
CA THR A 171 6.77 -0.49 6.00
C THR A 171 6.60 -1.49 4.87
N PRO A 172 7.65 -1.81 4.08
CA PRO A 172 7.61 -2.85 3.08
C PRO A 172 7.25 -4.21 3.69
N MET A 173 6.32 -4.91 3.07
CA MET A 173 5.84 -6.23 3.48
C MET A 173 5.86 -7.15 2.26
N SER A 174 7.07 -7.54 1.84
CA SER A 174 7.34 -8.23 0.56
C SER A 174 6.44 -9.43 0.32
N ASP A 175 6.22 -10.27 1.33
CA ASP A 175 5.37 -11.46 1.20
C ASP A 175 3.90 -11.09 0.98
N ALA A 176 3.38 -10.12 1.74
CA ALA A 176 2.01 -9.66 1.60
C ALA A 176 1.81 -8.93 0.26
N GLU A 177 2.81 -8.19 -0.20
CA GLU A 177 2.81 -7.48 -1.48
C GLU A 177 2.81 -8.47 -2.66
N ALA A 178 3.67 -9.50 -2.62
CA ALA A 178 3.68 -10.56 -3.64
C ALA A 178 2.36 -11.35 -3.69
N HIS A 179 1.78 -11.60 -2.52
CA HIS A 179 0.48 -12.26 -2.41
C HIS A 179 -0.64 -11.39 -3.00
N ALA A 180 -0.63 -10.09 -2.69
CA ALA A 180 -1.57 -9.11 -3.24
C ALA A 180 -1.51 -9.05 -4.77
N ASP A 181 -0.29 -8.96 -5.33
CA ASP A 181 -0.08 -8.94 -6.78
C ASP A 181 -0.63 -10.20 -7.45
N SER A 182 -0.38 -11.37 -6.86
CA SER A 182 -0.88 -12.65 -7.38
C SER A 182 -2.42 -12.71 -7.37
N SER A 183 -3.05 -12.31 -6.28
CA SER A 183 -4.51 -12.30 -6.13
C SER A 183 -5.17 -11.31 -7.09
N LEU A 184 -4.60 -10.11 -7.23
CA LEU A 184 -5.11 -9.11 -8.16
C LEU A 184 -4.95 -9.51 -9.62
N LYS A 185 -3.89 -10.23 -9.99
CA LYS A 185 -3.74 -10.80 -11.34
C LYS A 185 -4.84 -11.80 -11.66
N ILE A 186 -5.18 -12.69 -10.72
CA ILE A 186 -6.28 -13.65 -10.90
C ILE A 186 -7.60 -12.90 -11.12
N ALA A 187 -7.88 -11.88 -10.31
CA ALA A 187 -9.05 -11.04 -10.49
C ALA A 187 -9.06 -10.36 -11.86
N HIS A 188 -7.95 -9.73 -12.26
CA HIS A 188 -7.81 -9.07 -13.55
C HIS A 188 -8.16 -9.99 -14.72
N GLU A 189 -7.57 -11.19 -14.75
CA GLU A 189 -7.84 -12.16 -15.82
C GLU A 189 -9.31 -12.61 -15.85
N ALA A 190 -9.93 -12.79 -14.67
CA ALA A 190 -11.34 -13.14 -14.59
C ALA A 190 -12.25 -12.04 -15.15
N PHE A 191 -12.03 -10.78 -14.80
CA PHE A 191 -12.78 -9.63 -15.32
C PHE A 191 -12.52 -9.42 -16.81
N LYS A 192 -11.27 -9.51 -17.24
CA LYS A 192 -10.86 -9.39 -18.65
C LYS A 192 -11.52 -10.44 -19.54
N SER A 193 -11.58 -11.69 -19.09
CA SER A 193 -12.23 -12.80 -19.82
C SER A 193 -13.72 -12.55 -20.07
N LYS A 194 -14.36 -11.71 -19.26
CA LYS A 194 -15.77 -11.33 -19.31
C LYS A 194 -16.01 -9.93 -19.86
N GLN A 195 -14.94 -9.27 -20.35
CA GLN A 195 -14.95 -7.90 -20.88
C GLN A 195 -15.51 -6.86 -19.89
N VAL A 196 -15.30 -7.07 -18.59
CA VAL A 196 -15.68 -6.12 -17.55
C VAL A 196 -14.45 -5.30 -17.18
N PRO A 197 -14.47 -3.96 -17.33
CA PRO A 197 -13.36 -3.13 -16.91
C PRO A 197 -13.22 -3.13 -15.40
N VAL A 198 -11.99 -3.29 -14.90
CA VAL A 198 -11.67 -3.33 -13.47
C VAL A 198 -10.43 -2.50 -13.17
N ASN A 199 -10.51 -1.68 -12.14
CA ASN A 199 -9.35 -1.01 -11.57
C ASN A 199 -8.80 -1.86 -10.43
N LEU A 200 -7.49 -2.08 -10.43
CA LEU A 200 -6.80 -2.86 -9.39
C LEU A 200 -6.13 -1.90 -8.41
N THR A 201 -6.27 -2.14 -7.13
CA THR A 201 -5.62 -1.32 -6.10
C THR A 201 -5.16 -2.14 -4.91
N ILE A 202 -4.01 -1.79 -4.37
CA ILE A 202 -3.53 -2.29 -3.08
C ILE A 202 -3.68 -1.16 -2.07
N GLN A 203 -4.38 -1.44 -0.97
CA GLN A 203 -4.61 -0.47 0.09
C GLN A 203 -4.00 -0.95 1.39
N ARG A 204 -3.08 -0.15 1.94
CA ARG A 204 -2.54 -0.41 3.27
C ARG A 204 -3.48 0.15 4.32
N ALA A 205 -3.79 -0.65 5.33
CA ALA A 205 -4.71 -0.24 6.39
C ALA A 205 -4.43 -1.01 7.70
N ARG A 206 -4.96 -0.51 8.80
CA ARG A 206 -4.90 -1.21 10.10
C ARG A 206 -5.94 -2.31 10.22
N ASN A 207 -7.01 -2.24 9.45
CA ASN A 207 -8.06 -3.24 9.38
C ASN A 207 -8.78 -3.18 8.04
N LEU A 208 -9.48 -4.25 7.69
CA LEU A 208 -10.18 -4.39 6.42
C LEU A 208 -11.25 -3.31 6.22
N ALA A 209 -12.01 -2.97 7.27
CA ALA A 209 -13.05 -1.95 7.16
C ALA A 209 -12.48 -0.57 6.76
N SER A 210 -11.33 -0.19 7.33
CA SER A 210 -10.67 1.07 6.98
C SER A 210 -10.12 1.05 5.54
N ALA A 211 -9.66 -0.10 5.05
CA ALA A 211 -9.21 -0.25 3.66
C ALA A 211 -10.37 -0.03 2.68
N VAL A 212 -11.51 -0.67 2.93
CA VAL A 212 -12.71 -0.54 2.09
C VAL A 212 -13.28 0.87 2.17
N ASP A 213 -13.40 1.44 3.37
CA ASP A 213 -13.94 2.80 3.59
C ASP A 213 -13.09 3.88 2.89
N SER A 214 -11.76 3.73 2.87
CA SER A 214 -10.89 4.70 2.18
C SER A 214 -11.14 4.76 0.67
N VAL A 215 -11.44 3.62 0.05
CA VAL A 215 -11.77 3.54 -1.39
C VAL A 215 -13.24 3.95 -1.63
N ALA A 216 -14.11 3.67 -0.66
CA ALA A 216 -15.52 3.96 -0.76
C ALA A 216 -15.88 5.45 -0.65
N LYS A 217 -15.07 6.29 -0.03
CA LYS A 217 -15.36 7.73 0.21
C LYS A 217 -15.48 8.61 -1.03
N GLU A 218 -15.00 8.11 -2.16
CA GLU A 218 -14.94 8.89 -3.39
C GLU A 218 -16.24 8.88 -4.22
N MET A 219 -17.25 8.08 -3.82
CA MET A 219 -18.48 7.89 -4.62
C MET A 219 -19.75 7.74 -3.75
N ASP A 220 -20.92 8.21 -4.26
CA ASP A 220 -22.19 8.23 -3.54
C ASP A 220 -22.93 6.87 -3.51
N GLU A 221 -22.98 6.14 -4.62
CA GLU A 221 -23.61 4.81 -4.70
C GLU A 221 -22.55 3.71 -4.77
N ARG A 222 -22.57 2.80 -3.79
CA ARG A 222 -21.51 1.79 -3.61
C ARG A 222 -22.10 0.47 -3.15
N THR A 223 -21.58 -0.59 -3.75
CA THR A 223 -21.76 -1.97 -3.26
C THR A 223 -20.38 -2.55 -2.97
N ALA A 224 -20.17 -3.08 -1.77
CA ALA A 224 -18.93 -3.75 -1.40
C ALA A 224 -19.13 -5.27 -1.35
N ILE A 225 -18.35 -6.01 -2.14
CA ILE A 225 -18.22 -7.47 -2.04
C ILE A 225 -16.92 -7.77 -1.33
N ILE A 226 -16.99 -8.50 -0.25
CA ILE A 226 -15.84 -8.75 0.61
C ILE A 226 -15.64 -10.25 0.74
N ALA A 227 -14.50 -10.73 0.22
CA ALA A 227 -14.03 -12.08 0.48
C ALA A 227 -13.55 -12.16 1.93
N LEU A 228 -14.15 -13.05 2.70
CA LEU A 228 -13.68 -13.31 4.06
C LEU A 228 -12.45 -14.22 4.01
N PRO A 229 -11.44 -13.95 4.86
CA PRO A 229 -10.28 -14.82 4.97
C PRO A 229 -10.72 -16.22 5.42
N ASP A 230 -9.88 -17.20 5.13
CA ASP A 230 -10.09 -18.57 5.57
C ASP A 230 -10.21 -18.61 7.10
N ASP A 231 -11.17 -19.38 7.60
CA ASP A 231 -11.42 -19.49 9.04
C ASP A 231 -10.17 -20.05 9.75
N ASP A 232 -9.55 -19.27 10.63
CA ASP A 232 -8.77 -19.85 11.71
C ASP A 232 -9.74 -20.13 12.87
N PRO A 233 -10.03 -21.41 13.17
CA PRO A 233 -10.97 -21.78 14.22
C PRO A 233 -10.56 -21.27 15.61
N ARG A 234 -9.33 -20.78 15.78
CA ARG A 234 -8.79 -20.28 17.05
C ARG A 234 -9.10 -18.80 17.32
N THR A 235 -9.41 -18.00 16.32
CA THR A 235 -9.51 -16.54 16.49
C THR A 235 -10.92 -15.98 16.44
N GLY A 236 -11.89 -16.68 15.84
CA GLY A 236 -13.26 -16.17 15.65
C GLY A 236 -13.29 -14.84 14.84
N GLU A 237 -12.19 -14.53 14.15
CA GLU A 237 -11.97 -13.25 13.45
C GLU A 237 -12.97 -12.94 12.34
N PRO A 238 -13.49 -13.90 11.54
CA PRO A 238 -14.43 -13.58 10.48
C PRO A 238 -15.70 -12.89 10.96
N ILE A 239 -16.22 -13.29 12.13
CA ILE A 239 -17.45 -12.70 12.71
C ILE A 239 -17.17 -11.26 13.21
N LYS A 240 -16.03 -11.04 13.86
CA LYS A 240 -15.63 -9.71 14.32
C LYS A 240 -15.38 -8.79 13.13
N THR A 241 -14.73 -9.29 12.08
CA THR A 241 -14.49 -8.57 10.84
C THR A 241 -15.80 -8.20 10.16
N ALA A 242 -16.74 -9.14 10.01
CA ALA A 242 -18.05 -8.89 9.43
C ALA A 242 -18.84 -7.84 10.23
N SER A 243 -18.88 -7.94 11.56
CA SER A 243 -19.55 -6.95 12.42
C SER A 243 -18.92 -5.57 12.29
N SER A 244 -17.59 -5.48 12.26
CA SER A 244 -16.87 -4.21 12.09
C SER A 244 -17.13 -3.57 10.72
N LEU A 245 -17.24 -4.39 9.67
CA LEU A 245 -17.56 -3.94 8.32
C LEU A 245 -18.97 -3.35 8.25
N LEU A 246 -19.97 -4.08 8.76
CA LEU A 246 -21.36 -3.63 8.76
C LEU A 246 -21.58 -2.35 9.57
N GLN A 247 -20.79 -2.12 10.62
CA GLN A 247 -20.87 -0.90 11.43
C GLN A 247 -20.21 0.32 10.77
N LYS A 248 -19.16 0.12 9.96
CA LYS A 248 -18.34 1.21 9.44
C LYS A 248 -18.62 1.57 7.99
N ILE A 249 -19.09 0.62 7.20
CA ILE A 249 -19.33 0.84 5.77
C ILE A 249 -20.80 1.23 5.57
N GLY A 250 -21.02 2.50 5.19
CA GLY A 250 -22.34 3.03 4.87
C GLY A 250 -22.84 2.64 3.45
N SER A 251 -22.61 1.38 3.04
CA SER A 251 -22.92 0.88 1.70
C SER A 251 -23.58 -0.50 1.79
N GLU A 252 -24.15 -0.97 0.69
CA GLU A 252 -24.55 -2.38 0.56
C GLU A 252 -23.32 -3.28 0.69
N VAL A 253 -23.33 -4.27 1.58
CA VAL A 253 -22.19 -5.17 1.83
C VAL A 253 -22.59 -6.61 1.59
N ILE A 254 -21.86 -7.29 0.73
CA ILE A 254 -22.00 -8.72 0.45
C ILE A 254 -20.75 -9.43 0.97
N LEU A 255 -20.92 -10.30 1.94
CA LEU A 255 -19.84 -11.09 2.53
C LEU A 255 -19.78 -12.47 1.87
N VAL A 256 -18.63 -12.84 1.35
CA VAL A 256 -18.39 -14.13 0.70
C VAL A 256 -17.50 -14.98 1.59
N ARG A 257 -17.98 -16.16 1.97
CA ARG A 257 -17.21 -17.15 2.71
C ARG A 257 -16.56 -18.18 1.80
N PRO A 258 -15.44 -18.77 2.21
CA PRO A 258 -14.92 -19.95 1.51
C PRO A 258 -15.95 -21.08 1.54
N PRO A 259 -15.97 -21.93 0.51
CA PRO A 259 -16.82 -23.13 0.52
C PRO A 259 -16.43 -23.99 1.71
N LYS A 260 -17.44 -24.61 2.37
CA LYS A 260 -17.15 -25.68 3.33
C LYS A 260 -16.55 -26.84 2.53
N ASP A 261 -15.45 -27.40 3.02
CA ASP A 261 -14.90 -28.62 2.45
C ASP A 261 -16.01 -29.68 2.48
N ALA A 262 -16.32 -30.25 1.30
CA ALA A 262 -17.26 -31.32 1.12
C ALA A 262 -16.67 -32.64 1.61
#